data_d1b8093170e46ca8b1bbe49266f6f752
#
_entry.id   d1b8093170e46ca8b1bbe49266f6f752
#
_cell.length_a   1.000
_cell.length_b   1.000
_cell.length_c   1.000
_cell.angle_alpha   90.00
_cell.angle_beta   90.00
_cell.angle_gamma   90.00
#
_symmetry.space_group_name_H-M   'P 1'
#
loop_
_entity.id
_entity.type
_entity.pdbx_description
1 polymer ?
#
loop_
_entity_poly.entity_id
_entity_poly.type
_entity_poly.pdbx_seq_one_letter_code
_entity_poly.pdbx_strand_id
1 'polypeptide(L)'
;MNSAQPWPGVIRRYASFLPVTAETPVVTLLEGNTPLIPVPSFVAAIGGRFDLRLKYEAMNPTCSFKDRGMTMAITKAKERGAKVVVCASTGNTSASAAAYAARAGLRCIVLLPKGKIALGKLSQALLYGATTVSIEGNFDDALRIVRELGDTGLVEVVNSVNPVRIEGQKTAAFEICDALGDAPDFHFLPVGNAGNITAYWRGFREYLAAGLSDTLPKMMGWQAAGAAPIVLGHPVAHPETVATAIRIGNPA
;
A
#
# COMPACT_ATOMS: atom_id res chain seq x y z
N MET A 1 -6.37 -16.63 -32.29
CA MET A 1 -6.33 -16.60 -30.84
C MET A 1 -5.34 -15.53 -30.44
N ASN A 2 -5.81 -14.33 -30.01
CA ASN A 2 -4.91 -13.31 -29.49
C ASN A 2 -4.32 -13.85 -28.18
N SER A 3 -3.03 -14.14 -28.15
CA SER A 3 -2.32 -14.44 -26.92
C SER A 3 -2.36 -13.17 -26.06
N ALA A 4 -3.24 -13.15 -25.08
CA ALA A 4 -3.24 -12.07 -24.11
C ALA A 4 -1.83 -11.96 -23.51
N GLN A 5 -1.20 -10.81 -23.66
CA GLN A 5 0.13 -10.60 -23.07
C GLN A 5 0.01 -10.82 -21.55
N PRO A 6 0.96 -11.56 -20.95
CA PRO A 6 0.95 -11.79 -19.52
C PRO A 6 1.04 -10.45 -18.77
N TRP A 7 0.41 -10.39 -17.58
CA TRP A 7 0.43 -9.18 -16.74
C TRP A 7 1.88 -8.79 -16.40
N PRO A 8 2.31 -7.55 -16.69
CA PRO A 8 3.72 -7.16 -16.56
C PRO A 8 4.07 -6.54 -15.18
N GLY A 9 3.11 -6.47 -14.26
CA GLY A 9 3.18 -5.69 -13.01
C GLY A 9 2.75 -4.24 -13.22
N VAL A 10 2.42 -3.55 -12.11
CA VAL A 10 1.78 -2.22 -12.16
C VAL A 10 2.66 -1.16 -12.80
N ILE A 11 3.98 -1.19 -12.59
CA ILE A 11 4.89 -0.16 -13.12
C ILE A 11 4.89 -0.18 -14.65
N ARG A 12 5.06 -1.35 -15.25
CA ARG A 12 5.07 -1.45 -16.72
C ARG A 12 3.71 -1.22 -17.34
N ARG A 13 2.64 -1.68 -16.69
CA ARG A 13 1.26 -1.49 -17.18
C ARG A 13 0.87 -0.02 -17.24
N TYR A 14 1.29 0.76 -16.23
CA TYR A 14 0.87 2.16 -16.04
C TYR A 14 2.04 3.14 -16.10
N ALA A 15 3.09 2.81 -16.86
CA ALA A 15 4.32 3.61 -16.91
C ALA A 15 4.09 5.09 -17.26
N SER A 16 3.11 5.39 -18.14
CA SER A 16 2.75 6.76 -18.53
C SER A 16 2.20 7.63 -17.39
N PHE A 17 1.72 7.00 -16.31
CA PHE A 17 1.19 7.67 -15.12
C PHE A 17 2.16 7.65 -13.94
N LEU A 18 3.31 7.02 -14.09
CA LEU A 18 4.27 6.80 -13.01
C LEU A 18 5.58 7.55 -13.26
N PRO A 19 6.28 7.98 -12.20
CA PRO A 19 7.55 8.70 -12.33
C PRO A 19 8.70 7.75 -12.70
N VAL A 20 8.60 7.10 -13.86
CA VAL A 20 9.59 6.15 -14.39
C VAL A 20 9.96 6.50 -15.82
N THR A 21 11.15 6.10 -16.24
CA THR A 21 11.67 6.24 -17.60
C THR A 21 12.03 4.87 -18.18
N ALA A 22 12.51 4.83 -19.42
CA ALA A 22 12.96 3.59 -20.04
C ALA A 22 14.17 2.96 -19.31
N GLU A 23 14.98 3.79 -18.65
CA GLU A 23 16.20 3.39 -17.93
C GLU A 23 15.89 2.97 -16.47
N THR A 24 14.67 3.23 -15.97
CA THR A 24 14.31 2.88 -14.59
C THR A 24 14.42 1.37 -14.38
N PRO A 25 15.23 0.90 -13.40
CA PRO A 25 15.45 -0.52 -13.11
C PRO A 25 14.25 -1.16 -12.40
N VAL A 26 13.18 -1.40 -13.13
CA VAL A 26 11.89 -1.87 -12.58
C VAL A 26 12.05 -3.13 -11.75
N VAL A 27 11.65 -3.08 -10.50
CA VAL A 27 11.56 -4.20 -9.57
C VAL A 27 10.10 -4.60 -9.42
N THR A 28 9.73 -5.83 -9.80
CA THR A 28 8.35 -6.32 -9.72
C THR A 28 8.29 -7.78 -9.30
N LEU A 29 7.24 -8.14 -8.59
CA LEU A 29 6.77 -9.49 -8.29
C LEU A 29 5.43 -9.76 -9.01
N LEU A 30 5.12 -8.98 -10.05
CA LEU A 30 3.87 -9.03 -10.83
C LEU A 30 2.63 -8.66 -10.00
N GLU A 31 2.80 -7.74 -9.06
CA GLU A 31 1.71 -7.15 -8.26
C GLU A 31 0.68 -6.43 -9.14
N GLY A 32 -0.51 -6.26 -8.61
CA GLY A 32 -1.64 -5.69 -9.33
C GLY A 32 -2.49 -6.73 -10.07
N ASN A 33 -3.34 -6.26 -10.99
CA ASN A 33 -4.36 -7.08 -11.67
C ASN A 33 -5.19 -7.92 -10.69
N THR A 34 -5.47 -7.33 -9.52
CA THR A 34 -6.24 -8.01 -8.49
C THR A 34 -7.71 -8.09 -8.89
N PRO A 35 -8.41 -9.19 -8.57
CA PRO A 35 -9.80 -9.36 -8.96
C PRO A 35 -10.71 -8.24 -8.44
N LEU A 36 -11.68 -7.84 -9.26
CA LEU A 36 -12.82 -7.01 -8.88
C LEU A 36 -14.06 -7.91 -8.83
N ILE A 37 -14.34 -8.48 -7.66
CA ILE A 37 -15.27 -9.59 -7.45
C ILE A 37 -16.69 -9.07 -7.20
N PRO A 38 -17.70 -9.39 -8.02
CA PRO A 38 -19.09 -9.08 -7.73
C PRO A 38 -19.62 -9.95 -6.58
N VAL A 39 -20.44 -9.36 -5.70
CA VAL A 39 -20.97 -10.04 -4.50
C VAL A 39 -22.51 -9.95 -4.39
N PRO A 40 -23.25 -10.44 -5.39
CA PRO A 40 -24.71 -10.25 -5.46
C PRO A 40 -25.44 -10.92 -4.28
N SER A 41 -24.96 -12.07 -3.79
CA SER A 41 -25.58 -12.74 -2.64
C SER A 41 -25.49 -11.91 -1.36
N PHE A 42 -24.38 -11.20 -1.15
CA PHE A 42 -24.25 -10.28 -0.01
C PHE A 42 -25.20 -9.09 -0.15
N VAL A 43 -25.28 -8.50 -1.34
CA VAL A 43 -26.21 -7.38 -1.62
C VAL A 43 -27.65 -7.79 -1.36
N ALA A 44 -28.06 -8.98 -1.83
CA ALA A 44 -29.40 -9.52 -1.56
C ALA A 44 -29.66 -9.73 -0.07
N ALA A 45 -28.69 -10.26 0.67
CA ALA A 45 -28.81 -10.52 2.11
C ALA A 45 -29.03 -9.25 2.94
N ILE A 46 -28.53 -8.09 2.49
CA ILE A 46 -28.77 -6.80 3.14
C ILE A 46 -29.93 -5.99 2.54
N GLY A 47 -30.73 -6.62 1.65
CA GLY A 47 -31.88 -5.99 1.01
C GLY A 47 -31.52 -4.90 -0.02
N GLY A 48 -30.27 -4.89 -0.50
CA GLY A 48 -29.77 -3.90 -1.45
C GLY A 48 -30.23 -4.14 -2.89
N ARG A 49 -30.15 -3.08 -3.73
CA ARG A 49 -30.44 -3.12 -5.17
C ARG A 49 -29.38 -2.34 -5.95
N PHE A 50 -28.10 -2.66 -5.74
CA PHE A 50 -26.94 -2.00 -6.36
C PHE A 50 -25.90 -3.05 -6.75
N ASP A 51 -24.99 -2.71 -7.66
CA ASP A 51 -23.81 -3.52 -7.97
C ASP A 51 -22.71 -3.24 -6.93
N LEU A 52 -22.33 -4.25 -6.15
CA LEU A 52 -21.23 -4.19 -5.21
C LEU A 52 -20.13 -5.13 -5.66
N ARG A 53 -18.92 -4.59 -5.70
CA ARG A 53 -17.73 -5.36 -6.06
C ARG A 53 -16.62 -5.16 -5.03
N LEU A 54 -15.88 -6.23 -4.77
CA LEU A 54 -14.73 -6.22 -3.87
C LEU A 54 -13.42 -6.19 -4.67
N LYS A 55 -12.62 -5.15 -4.53
CA LYS A 55 -11.25 -5.11 -5.04
C LYS A 55 -10.38 -5.94 -4.11
N TYR A 56 -10.06 -7.17 -4.53
CA TYR A 56 -9.44 -8.16 -3.65
C TYR A 56 -7.92 -8.04 -3.60
N GLU A 57 -7.43 -7.04 -2.88
CA GLU A 57 -6.00 -6.69 -2.77
C GLU A 57 -5.15 -7.76 -2.05
N ALA A 58 -5.77 -8.74 -1.39
CA ALA A 58 -5.06 -9.87 -0.81
C ALA A 58 -4.46 -10.84 -1.86
N MET A 59 -4.81 -10.69 -3.13
CA MET A 59 -4.19 -11.45 -4.24
C MET A 59 -2.83 -10.89 -4.69
N ASN A 60 -2.38 -9.78 -4.12
CA ASN A 60 -1.01 -9.32 -4.33
C ASN A 60 0.03 -10.29 -3.73
N PRO A 61 1.28 -10.32 -4.21
CA PRO A 61 2.32 -11.30 -3.83
C PRO A 61 2.54 -11.50 -2.33
N THR A 62 2.46 -10.43 -1.50
CA THR A 62 2.57 -10.55 -0.03
C THR A 62 1.22 -10.43 0.68
N CYS A 63 0.13 -10.70 -0.04
CA CYS A 63 -1.24 -10.71 0.42
C CYS A 63 -1.72 -9.35 0.97
N SER A 64 -1.30 -8.25 0.34
CA SER A 64 -1.82 -6.92 0.68
C SER A 64 -1.54 -5.86 -0.40
N PHE A 65 -2.33 -4.77 -0.37
CA PHE A 65 -2.15 -3.61 -1.25
C PHE A 65 -0.79 -2.91 -1.07
N LYS A 66 -0.03 -3.23 -0.01
CA LYS A 66 1.29 -2.64 0.22
C LYS A 66 2.26 -2.89 -0.92
N ASP A 67 2.09 -3.98 -1.64
CA ASP A 67 2.93 -4.38 -2.76
C ASP A 67 2.93 -3.35 -3.88
N ARG A 68 1.80 -2.72 -4.16
CA ARG A 68 1.69 -1.66 -5.17
C ARG A 68 2.60 -0.46 -4.86
N GLY A 69 2.59 0.00 -3.61
CA GLY A 69 3.47 1.08 -3.20
C GLY A 69 4.92 0.64 -3.06
N MET A 70 5.14 -0.61 -2.66
CA MET A 70 6.48 -1.12 -2.40
C MET A 70 7.27 -1.37 -3.69
N THR A 71 6.62 -1.87 -4.76
CA THR A 71 7.26 -2.00 -6.06
C THR A 71 7.85 -0.66 -6.53
N MET A 72 7.10 0.45 -6.38
CA MET A 72 7.59 1.80 -6.70
C MET A 72 8.70 2.26 -5.78
N ALA A 73 8.53 2.11 -4.46
CA ALA A 73 9.53 2.56 -3.48
C ALA A 73 10.88 1.85 -3.69
N ILE A 74 10.86 0.53 -3.88
CA ILE A 74 12.07 -0.27 -4.09
C ILE A 74 12.69 -0.01 -5.47
N THR A 75 11.87 0.18 -6.51
CA THR A 75 12.35 0.59 -7.84
C THR A 75 13.11 1.91 -7.76
N LYS A 76 12.54 2.92 -7.10
CA LYS A 76 13.21 4.23 -6.95
C LYS A 76 14.41 4.19 -6.01
N ALA A 77 14.40 3.35 -4.97
CA ALA A 77 15.57 3.12 -4.13
C ALA A 77 16.73 2.50 -4.96
N LYS A 78 16.43 1.50 -5.78
CA LYS A 78 17.41 0.87 -6.68
C LYS A 78 17.94 1.85 -7.72
N GLU A 79 17.08 2.67 -8.32
CA GLU A 79 17.45 3.70 -9.30
C GLU A 79 18.43 4.72 -8.68
N ARG A 80 18.25 5.07 -7.40
CA ARG A 80 19.19 5.94 -6.65
C ARG A 80 20.45 5.23 -6.15
N GLY A 81 20.62 3.94 -6.44
CA GLY A 81 21.80 3.17 -6.05
C GLY A 81 21.82 2.72 -4.59
N ALA A 82 20.69 2.78 -3.89
CA ALA A 82 20.58 2.32 -2.51
C ALA A 82 21.07 0.86 -2.38
N LYS A 83 21.67 0.55 -1.24
CA LYS A 83 22.08 -0.82 -0.88
C LYS A 83 21.23 -1.40 0.25
N VAL A 84 20.62 -0.52 1.03
CA VAL A 84 19.84 -0.87 2.22
C VAL A 84 18.55 -0.09 2.22
N VAL A 85 17.46 -0.78 2.48
CA VAL A 85 16.14 -0.18 2.76
C VAL A 85 15.75 -0.47 4.20
N VAL A 86 15.03 0.47 4.81
CA VAL A 86 14.60 0.34 6.21
C VAL A 86 13.13 0.69 6.37
N CYS A 87 12.44 -0.01 7.26
CA CYS A 87 11.09 0.36 7.68
C CYS A 87 10.83 0.03 9.15
N ALA A 88 9.96 0.82 9.78
CA ALA A 88 9.33 0.50 11.05
C ALA A 88 7.97 -0.14 10.77
N SER A 89 7.79 -1.44 11.01
CA SER A 89 6.50 -2.11 10.81
C SER A 89 6.49 -3.52 11.38
N THR A 90 5.41 -3.88 12.06
CA THR A 90 5.14 -5.26 12.51
C THR A 90 4.18 -6.02 11.59
N GLY A 91 3.80 -5.45 10.43
CA GLY A 91 2.70 -5.95 9.61
C GLY A 91 3.00 -5.98 8.10
N ASN A 92 1.98 -5.68 7.29
CA ASN A 92 2.04 -5.79 5.83
C ASN A 92 3.18 -4.99 5.17
N THR A 93 3.59 -3.86 5.77
CA THR A 93 4.69 -3.06 5.21
C THR A 93 6.02 -3.80 5.31
N SER A 94 6.32 -4.44 6.44
CA SER A 94 7.57 -5.21 6.60
C SER A 94 7.62 -6.43 5.70
N ALA A 95 6.52 -7.18 5.57
CA ALA A 95 6.45 -8.33 4.67
C ALA A 95 6.69 -7.91 3.20
N SER A 96 6.04 -6.84 2.76
CA SER A 96 6.20 -6.31 1.40
C SER A 96 7.61 -5.76 1.19
N ALA A 97 8.15 -4.96 2.13
CA ALA A 97 9.51 -4.41 2.03
C ALA A 97 10.56 -5.52 1.88
N ALA A 98 10.47 -6.56 2.70
CA ALA A 98 11.39 -7.69 2.64
C ALA A 98 11.34 -8.42 1.30
N ALA A 99 10.14 -8.73 0.79
CA ALA A 99 9.95 -9.43 -0.47
C ALA A 99 10.52 -8.65 -1.66
N TYR A 100 10.19 -7.35 -1.77
CA TYR A 100 10.66 -6.51 -2.88
C TYR A 100 12.14 -6.16 -2.77
N ALA A 101 12.68 -5.98 -1.55
CA ALA A 101 14.12 -5.79 -1.33
C ALA A 101 14.91 -7.04 -1.76
N ALA A 102 14.46 -8.23 -1.36
CA ALA A 102 15.05 -9.49 -1.81
C ALA A 102 15.04 -9.61 -3.34
N ARG A 103 13.91 -9.29 -3.98
CA ARG A 103 13.79 -9.26 -5.45
C ARG A 103 14.76 -8.29 -6.11
N ALA A 104 15.06 -7.17 -5.46
CA ALA A 104 15.96 -6.13 -5.95
C ALA A 104 17.45 -6.41 -5.67
N GLY A 105 17.77 -7.38 -4.83
CA GLY A 105 19.10 -7.62 -4.31
C GLY A 105 19.55 -6.57 -3.27
N LEU A 106 18.60 -5.95 -2.57
CA LEU A 106 18.85 -4.96 -1.51
C LEU A 106 18.74 -5.61 -0.12
N ARG A 107 19.51 -5.13 0.84
CA ARG A 107 19.29 -5.50 2.24
C ARG A 107 18.07 -4.78 2.80
N CYS A 108 17.24 -5.53 3.54
CA CYS A 108 16.06 -4.97 4.23
C CYS A 108 16.26 -5.04 5.73
N ILE A 109 16.10 -3.91 6.40
CA ILE A 109 16.10 -3.81 7.87
C ILE A 109 14.71 -3.43 8.33
N VAL A 110 14.15 -4.20 9.27
CA VAL A 110 12.83 -3.97 9.86
C VAL A 110 13.00 -3.65 11.34
N LEU A 111 12.65 -2.44 11.75
CA LEU A 111 12.60 -2.05 13.15
C LEU A 111 11.23 -2.35 13.74
N LEU A 112 11.20 -2.96 14.92
CA LEU A 112 9.98 -3.32 15.64
C LEU A 112 10.11 -2.97 17.13
N PRO A 113 9.01 -2.54 17.76
CA PRO A 113 8.93 -2.46 19.22
C PRO A 113 9.01 -3.85 19.84
N LYS A 114 9.73 -4.00 20.93
CA LYS A 114 9.81 -5.25 21.70
C LYS A 114 8.42 -5.67 22.19
N GLY A 115 8.09 -6.94 22.02
CA GLY A 115 6.84 -7.54 22.54
C GLY A 115 5.55 -7.28 21.75
N LYS A 116 5.55 -6.49 20.67
CA LYS A 116 4.36 -6.25 19.82
C LYS A 116 4.56 -6.75 18.40
N ILE A 117 4.52 -8.06 18.22
CA ILE A 117 4.85 -8.71 16.96
C ILE A 117 3.63 -9.43 16.38
N ALA A 118 3.21 -9.07 15.18
CA ALA A 118 2.29 -9.88 14.36
C ALA A 118 3.10 -11.04 13.75
N LEU A 119 3.14 -12.18 14.45
CA LEU A 119 4.02 -13.31 14.12
C LEU A 119 3.96 -13.73 12.64
N GLY A 120 2.78 -13.82 12.04
CA GLY A 120 2.64 -14.24 10.64
C GLY A 120 3.32 -13.28 9.64
N LYS A 121 3.25 -11.97 9.85
CA LYS A 121 3.89 -10.99 8.96
C LYS A 121 5.38 -10.84 9.21
N LEU A 122 5.80 -10.98 10.46
CA LEU A 122 7.22 -11.06 10.79
C LEU A 122 7.86 -12.30 10.19
N SER A 123 7.19 -13.46 10.27
CA SER A 123 7.68 -14.69 9.64
C SER A 123 7.88 -14.53 8.14
N GLN A 124 6.96 -13.84 7.44
CA GLN A 124 7.16 -13.51 6.03
C GLN A 124 8.41 -12.65 5.81
N ALA A 125 8.62 -11.60 6.62
CA ALA A 125 9.79 -10.75 6.47
C ALA A 125 11.10 -11.52 6.68
N LEU A 126 11.15 -12.41 7.69
CA LEU A 126 12.30 -13.27 7.96
C LEU A 126 12.56 -14.27 6.84
N LEU A 127 11.52 -14.91 6.29
CA LEU A 127 11.62 -15.84 5.17
C LEU A 127 12.19 -15.18 3.90
N TYR A 128 11.93 -13.89 3.69
CA TYR A 128 12.52 -13.10 2.61
C TYR A 128 13.91 -12.54 2.95
N GLY A 129 14.51 -12.92 4.09
CA GLY A 129 15.87 -12.56 4.46
C GLY A 129 16.03 -11.15 5.04
N ALA A 130 14.96 -10.53 5.54
CA ALA A 130 15.08 -9.26 6.23
C ALA A 130 15.77 -9.39 7.59
N THR A 131 16.65 -8.45 7.92
CA THR A 131 17.19 -8.30 9.26
C THR A 131 16.18 -7.58 10.14
N THR A 132 15.78 -8.21 11.24
CA THR A 132 14.87 -7.59 12.20
C THR A 132 15.62 -7.05 13.40
N VAL A 133 15.34 -5.80 13.78
CA VAL A 133 15.95 -5.13 14.94
C VAL A 133 14.83 -4.75 15.90
N SER A 134 14.88 -5.33 17.10
CA SER A 134 13.96 -5.00 18.19
C SER A 134 14.46 -3.79 18.96
N ILE A 135 13.60 -2.81 19.19
CA ILE A 135 13.93 -1.62 19.97
C ILE A 135 13.12 -1.59 21.27
N GLU A 136 13.70 -1.03 22.33
CA GLU A 136 12.94 -0.65 23.51
C GLU A 136 12.17 0.63 23.21
N GLY A 137 10.84 0.58 23.29
CA GLY A 137 9.97 1.69 22.94
C GLY A 137 8.67 1.25 22.25
N ASN A 138 7.99 2.20 21.62
CA ASN A 138 6.76 2.00 20.87
C ASN A 138 6.98 2.13 19.35
N PHE A 139 5.88 2.10 18.58
CA PHE A 139 5.94 2.24 17.12
C PHE A 139 6.46 3.61 16.66
N ASP A 140 6.11 4.68 17.39
CA ASP A 140 6.52 6.04 17.03
C ASP A 140 8.02 6.23 17.25
N ASP A 141 8.59 5.59 18.29
CA ASP A 141 10.04 5.54 18.51
C ASP A 141 10.75 4.83 17.37
N ALA A 142 10.23 3.67 16.94
CA ALA A 142 10.78 2.96 15.80
C ALA A 142 10.73 3.81 14.51
N LEU A 143 9.63 4.51 14.28
CA LEU A 143 9.47 5.37 13.10
C LEU A 143 10.40 6.59 13.16
N ARG A 144 10.60 7.17 14.33
CA ARG A 144 11.56 8.28 14.55
C ARG A 144 12.99 7.83 14.21
N ILE A 145 13.42 6.69 14.74
CA ILE A 145 14.76 6.13 14.45
C ILE A 145 14.92 5.87 12.94
N VAL A 146 13.90 5.31 12.29
CA VAL A 146 13.95 5.07 10.83
C VAL A 146 14.09 6.37 10.05
N ARG A 147 13.40 7.45 10.46
CA ARG A 147 13.54 8.77 9.83
C ARG A 147 14.94 9.34 10.02
N GLU A 148 15.46 9.33 11.24
CA GLU A 148 16.82 9.78 11.56
C GLU A 148 17.87 9.01 10.74
N LEU A 149 17.72 7.69 10.59
CA LEU A 149 18.57 6.88 9.72
C LEU A 149 18.44 7.29 8.24
N GLY A 150 17.23 7.58 7.77
CA GLY A 150 17.00 8.07 6.41
C GLY A 150 17.69 9.40 6.14
N ASP A 151 17.66 10.32 7.09
CA ASP A 151 18.29 11.66 6.98
C ASP A 151 19.82 11.57 6.84
N THR A 152 20.43 10.46 7.24
CA THR A 152 21.87 10.20 7.01
C THR A 152 22.21 9.93 5.54
N GLY A 153 21.23 9.61 4.71
CA GLY A 153 21.43 9.19 3.31
C GLY A 153 22.04 7.79 3.14
N LEU A 154 22.32 7.06 4.23
CA LEU A 154 22.90 5.72 4.17
C LEU A 154 21.87 4.62 3.85
N VAL A 155 20.60 4.89 4.11
CA VAL A 155 19.49 3.96 3.93
C VAL A 155 18.28 4.67 3.31
N GLU A 156 17.47 3.93 2.55
CA GLU A 156 16.20 4.42 2.02
C GLU A 156 15.02 4.00 2.89
N VAL A 157 14.23 4.98 3.32
CA VAL A 157 13.02 4.73 4.12
C VAL A 157 11.87 4.34 3.22
N VAL A 158 11.24 3.17 3.50
CA VAL A 158 10.11 2.66 2.71
C VAL A 158 8.80 2.59 3.50
N ASN A 159 8.67 3.38 4.56
CA ASN A 159 7.43 3.57 5.33
C ASN A 159 6.35 4.33 4.54
N SER A 160 5.15 4.45 5.13
CA SER A 160 4.01 5.18 4.53
C SER A 160 4.29 6.67 4.27
N VAL A 161 5.26 7.23 4.94
CA VAL A 161 5.74 8.63 4.72
C VAL A 161 6.48 8.81 3.39
N ASN A 162 6.90 7.75 2.73
CA ASN A 162 7.56 7.84 1.42
C ASN A 162 6.51 8.16 0.33
N PRO A 163 6.58 9.34 -0.31
CA PRO A 163 5.55 9.79 -1.26
C PRO A 163 5.49 8.92 -2.53
N VAL A 164 6.59 8.29 -2.90
CA VAL A 164 6.66 7.40 -4.07
C VAL A 164 5.73 6.19 -3.93
N ARG A 165 5.39 5.80 -2.69
CA ARG A 165 4.42 4.72 -2.45
C ARG A 165 3.01 5.06 -2.91
N ILE A 166 2.61 6.32 -2.83
CA ILE A 166 1.31 6.79 -3.33
C ILE A 166 1.21 6.56 -4.83
N GLU A 167 2.31 6.79 -5.58
CA GLU A 167 2.36 6.55 -7.03
C GLU A 167 2.04 5.09 -7.38
N GLY A 168 2.62 4.14 -6.67
CA GLY A 168 2.30 2.72 -6.89
C GLY A 168 0.87 2.36 -6.45
N GLN A 169 0.43 2.86 -5.31
CA GLN A 169 -0.89 2.53 -4.74
C GLN A 169 -2.04 3.10 -5.59
N LYS A 170 -1.88 4.26 -6.24
CA LYS A 170 -2.92 4.87 -7.08
C LYS A 170 -3.34 3.98 -8.26
N THR A 171 -2.48 3.05 -8.69
CA THR A 171 -2.76 2.11 -9.79
C THR A 171 -3.95 1.20 -9.53
N ALA A 172 -4.35 1.02 -8.26
CA ALA A 172 -5.55 0.26 -7.94
C ALA A 172 -6.84 0.95 -8.41
N ALA A 173 -6.87 2.30 -8.43
CA ALA A 173 -7.97 3.05 -9.01
C ALA A 173 -8.01 2.88 -10.54
N PHE A 174 -6.85 2.89 -11.19
CA PHE A 174 -6.75 2.64 -12.63
C PHE A 174 -7.34 1.28 -13.01
N GLU A 175 -6.97 0.22 -12.29
CA GLU A 175 -7.51 -1.12 -12.52
C GLU A 175 -9.03 -1.20 -12.31
N ILE A 176 -9.59 -0.42 -11.38
CA ILE A 176 -11.05 -0.35 -11.18
C ILE A 176 -11.70 0.29 -12.40
N CYS A 177 -11.21 1.43 -12.86
CA CYS A 177 -11.74 2.09 -14.05
C CYS A 177 -11.56 1.22 -15.30
N ASP A 178 -10.40 0.59 -15.49
CA ASP A 178 -10.16 -0.34 -16.61
C ASP A 178 -11.17 -1.50 -16.62
N ALA A 179 -11.57 -2.00 -15.44
CA ALA A 179 -12.50 -3.12 -15.31
C ALA A 179 -13.97 -2.74 -15.44
N LEU A 180 -14.34 -1.50 -15.09
CA LEU A 180 -15.73 -1.01 -15.11
C LEU A 180 -16.04 -0.20 -16.36
N GLY A 181 -15.02 0.33 -17.04
CA GLY A 181 -15.17 1.31 -18.13
C GLY A 181 -15.30 2.74 -17.65
N ASP A 182 -15.46 2.98 -16.36
CA ASP A 182 -15.53 4.29 -15.70
C ASP A 182 -15.22 4.14 -14.19
N ALA A 183 -15.19 5.26 -13.45
CA ALA A 183 -15.11 5.23 -11.99
C ALA A 183 -16.45 4.75 -11.38
N PRO A 184 -16.45 4.06 -10.22
CA PRO A 184 -17.68 3.70 -9.53
C PRO A 184 -18.34 4.93 -8.89
N ASP A 185 -19.66 4.89 -8.61
CA ASP A 185 -20.36 5.97 -7.89
C ASP A 185 -19.77 6.19 -6.49
N PHE A 186 -19.39 5.10 -5.82
CA PHE A 186 -18.84 5.10 -4.47
C PHE A 186 -17.64 4.18 -4.38
N HIS A 187 -16.61 4.63 -3.67
CA HIS A 187 -15.45 3.80 -3.33
C HIS A 187 -15.26 3.77 -1.81
N PHE A 188 -15.41 2.57 -1.21
CA PHE A 188 -15.33 2.34 0.23
C PHE A 188 -14.01 1.69 0.60
N LEU A 189 -13.35 2.19 1.65
CA LEU A 189 -12.14 1.56 2.19
C LEU A 189 -11.89 1.92 3.66
N PRO A 190 -11.19 1.03 4.42
CA PRO A 190 -10.75 1.36 5.77
C PRO A 190 -9.61 2.38 5.73
N VAL A 191 -9.58 3.27 6.74
CA VAL A 191 -8.60 4.36 6.85
C VAL A 191 -7.83 4.25 8.15
N GLY A 192 -6.50 4.11 8.06
CA GLY A 192 -5.56 4.29 9.16
C GLY A 192 -4.75 5.57 8.93
N ASN A 193 -3.59 5.47 8.28
CA ASN A 193 -2.72 6.61 7.91
C ASN A 193 -3.21 7.42 6.69
N ALA A 194 -4.42 7.21 6.22
CA ALA A 194 -5.02 7.84 5.05
C ALA A 194 -4.29 7.69 3.70
N GLY A 195 -3.04 7.19 3.67
CA GLY A 195 -2.26 7.07 2.42
C GLY A 195 -2.96 6.27 1.31
N ASN A 196 -3.72 5.22 1.67
CA ASN A 196 -4.42 4.41 0.67
C ASN A 196 -5.60 5.16 0.03
N ILE A 197 -6.43 5.83 0.83
CA ILE A 197 -7.55 6.63 0.30
C ILE A 197 -7.04 7.79 -0.54
N THR A 198 -5.95 8.45 -0.12
CA THR A 198 -5.27 9.50 -0.89
C THR A 198 -4.77 8.97 -2.24
N ALA A 199 -4.19 7.77 -2.26
CA ALA A 199 -3.72 7.14 -3.48
C ALA A 199 -4.87 6.81 -4.45
N TYR A 200 -5.96 6.21 -3.97
CA TYR A 200 -7.15 5.93 -4.79
C TYR A 200 -7.74 7.22 -5.36
N TRP A 201 -7.92 8.25 -4.52
CA TRP A 201 -8.44 9.55 -4.96
C TRP A 201 -7.56 10.17 -6.04
N ARG A 202 -6.23 10.14 -5.85
CA ARG A 202 -5.27 10.62 -6.84
C ARG A 202 -5.41 9.86 -8.16
N GLY A 203 -5.51 8.53 -8.10
CA GLY A 203 -5.66 7.70 -9.29
C GLY A 203 -6.94 8.01 -10.07
N PHE A 204 -8.09 8.07 -9.41
CA PHE A 204 -9.35 8.44 -10.07
C PHE A 204 -9.28 9.82 -10.72
N ARG A 205 -8.67 10.81 -10.05
CA ARG A 205 -8.48 12.15 -10.64
C ARG A 205 -7.57 12.14 -11.86
N GLU A 206 -6.49 11.38 -11.83
CA GLU A 206 -5.56 11.28 -12.96
C GLU A 206 -6.22 10.60 -14.18
N TYR A 207 -7.05 9.58 -13.96
CA TYR A 207 -7.81 8.93 -15.03
C TYR A 207 -8.86 9.85 -15.64
N LEU A 208 -9.60 10.59 -14.81
CA LEU A 208 -10.51 11.61 -15.30
C LEU A 208 -9.79 12.68 -16.14
N ALA A 209 -8.67 13.19 -15.63
CA ALA A 209 -7.87 14.21 -16.33
C ALA A 209 -7.29 13.70 -17.67
N ALA A 210 -7.04 12.40 -17.78
CA ALA A 210 -6.57 11.75 -19.00
C ALA A 210 -7.70 11.35 -19.96
N GLY A 211 -8.97 11.57 -19.62
CA GLY A 211 -10.13 11.16 -20.41
C GLY A 211 -10.33 9.64 -20.47
N LEU A 212 -9.85 8.92 -19.45
CA LEU A 212 -10.00 7.46 -19.31
C LEU A 212 -11.14 7.06 -18.36
N SER A 213 -11.77 8.03 -17.74
CA SER A 213 -13.05 7.92 -17.04
C SER A 213 -13.83 9.23 -17.20
N ASP A 214 -15.13 9.18 -17.09
CA ASP A 214 -16.01 10.35 -17.25
C ASP A 214 -16.41 10.94 -15.90
N THR A 215 -16.29 10.16 -14.81
CA THR A 215 -16.76 10.52 -13.47
C THR A 215 -15.70 10.36 -12.38
N LEU A 216 -16.03 10.85 -11.19
CA LEU A 216 -15.25 10.63 -9.96
C LEU A 216 -16.12 9.96 -8.90
N PRO A 217 -15.59 8.98 -8.12
CA PRO A 217 -16.34 8.36 -7.07
C PRO A 217 -16.51 9.27 -5.85
N LYS A 218 -17.57 9.07 -5.09
CA LYS A 218 -17.62 9.53 -3.71
C LYS A 218 -16.73 8.63 -2.86
N MET A 219 -15.67 9.20 -2.29
CA MET A 219 -14.72 8.48 -1.45
C MET A 219 -15.30 8.30 -0.04
N MET A 220 -15.51 7.06 0.39
CA MET A 220 -16.08 6.70 1.67
C MET A 220 -15.03 6.01 2.54
N GLY A 221 -14.38 6.80 3.41
CA GLY A 221 -13.37 6.30 4.33
C GLY A 221 -13.97 5.90 5.68
N TRP A 222 -13.56 4.74 6.23
CA TRP A 222 -14.04 4.25 7.51
C TRP A 222 -12.88 4.11 8.49
N GLN A 223 -12.98 4.76 9.65
CA GLN A 223 -12.08 4.54 10.77
C GLN A 223 -12.75 3.67 11.84
N ALA A 224 -11.95 2.89 12.54
CA ALA A 224 -12.44 2.16 13.71
C ALA A 224 -12.79 3.13 14.84
N ALA A 225 -13.92 2.96 15.52
CA ALA A 225 -14.43 3.91 16.53
C ALA A 225 -13.39 4.28 17.60
N GLY A 226 -12.59 3.32 18.07
CA GLY A 226 -11.51 3.57 19.04
C GLY A 226 -10.21 4.10 18.44
N ALA A 227 -10.17 4.38 17.12
CA ALA A 227 -8.99 4.87 16.40
C ALA A 227 -9.45 5.75 15.21
N ALA A 228 -10.21 6.80 15.49
CA ALA A 228 -10.88 7.64 14.48
C ALA A 228 -10.45 9.13 14.53
N PRO A 229 -9.13 9.45 14.53
CA PRO A 229 -8.67 10.83 14.69
C PRO A 229 -9.14 11.76 13.59
N ILE A 230 -9.32 11.29 12.35
CA ILE A 230 -9.81 12.13 11.23
C ILE A 230 -11.28 12.49 11.45
N VAL A 231 -12.10 11.54 11.88
CA VAL A 231 -13.52 11.78 12.17
C VAL A 231 -13.69 12.71 13.38
N LEU A 232 -12.85 12.55 14.41
CA LEU A 232 -12.88 13.35 15.63
C LEU A 232 -12.26 14.74 15.46
N GLY A 233 -11.41 14.93 14.44
CA GLY A 233 -10.68 16.18 14.21
C GLY A 233 -9.49 16.41 15.16
N HIS A 234 -9.08 15.40 15.92
CA HIS A 234 -7.93 15.47 16.83
C HIS A 234 -7.27 14.10 17.03
N PRO A 235 -5.99 14.03 17.41
CA PRO A 235 -5.30 12.78 17.71
C PRO A 235 -5.95 11.98 18.83
N VAL A 236 -5.89 10.65 18.74
CA VAL A 236 -6.30 9.70 19.77
C VAL A 236 -5.03 9.14 20.43
N ALA A 237 -4.79 9.50 21.68
CA ALA A 237 -3.53 9.14 22.37
C ALA A 237 -3.36 7.62 22.58
N HIS A 238 -4.45 6.90 22.85
CA HIS A 238 -4.45 5.46 23.08
C HIS A 238 -5.47 4.78 22.16
N PRO A 239 -5.14 4.60 20.86
CA PRO A 239 -6.07 4.01 19.91
C PRO A 239 -6.26 2.52 20.21
N GLU A 240 -7.51 2.08 20.34
CA GLU A 240 -7.87 0.67 20.54
C GLU A 240 -8.88 0.18 19.52
N THR A 241 -8.59 -0.94 18.90
CA THR A 241 -9.49 -1.63 17.97
C THR A 241 -9.01 -3.05 17.68
N VAL A 242 -9.94 -3.94 17.39
CA VAL A 242 -9.65 -5.29 16.85
C VAL A 242 -9.10 -5.23 15.43
N ALA A 243 -9.38 -4.14 14.69
CA ALA A 243 -8.84 -3.89 13.36
C ALA A 243 -7.41 -3.32 13.46
N THR A 244 -6.47 -4.16 13.85
CA THR A 244 -5.09 -3.75 14.20
C THR A 244 -4.34 -3.01 13.08
N ALA A 245 -4.65 -3.29 11.81
CA ALA A 245 -4.02 -2.65 10.66
C ALA A 245 -4.34 -1.15 10.50
N ILE A 246 -5.44 -0.68 11.12
CA ILE A 246 -5.88 0.72 11.11
C ILE A 246 -5.89 1.33 12.52
N ARG A 247 -5.21 0.71 13.48
CA ARG A 247 -5.06 1.23 14.84
C ARG A 247 -4.04 2.37 14.88
N ILE A 248 -4.42 3.50 14.33
CA ILE A 248 -3.59 4.70 14.18
C ILE A 248 -4.27 5.86 14.93
N GLY A 249 -3.56 6.43 15.90
CA GLY A 249 -4.08 7.53 16.72
C GLY A 249 -3.73 8.91 16.17
N ASN A 250 -2.66 9.03 15.40
CA ASN A 250 -2.22 10.30 14.79
C ASN A 250 -1.69 10.02 13.38
N PRO A 251 -2.55 10.02 12.35
CA PRO A 251 -2.14 9.83 10.97
C PRO A 251 -1.24 10.97 10.49
N ALA A 252 -0.24 10.65 9.66
CA ALA A 252 0.73 11.60 9.11
C ALA A 252 0.13 12.42 7.95
#